data_5ce2f92a30721df5349988809632162a
#
_entry.id   5ce2f92a30721df5349988809632162a
#
_cell.length_a   1.000
_cell.length_b   1.000
_cell.length_c   1.000
_cell.angle_alpha   90.00
_cell.angle_beta   90.00
_cell.angle_gamma   90.00
#
_symmetry.space_group_name_H-M   'P 1'
#
loop_
_entity.id
_entity.type
_entity.pdbx_description
1 polymer ?
#
loop_
_entity_poly.entity_id
_entity_poly.type
_entity_poly.pdbx_seq_one_letter_code
_entity_poly.pdbx_strand_id
1 'polypeptide(L)'
;MASTSYKARVIYKEHSEDGFAGSYKLMVAAKSISAPVSAPNTVESTTFEDDSQTFLMGIKTSDAKTYTGNLEKAYLQDLIKAEGKQLDIIQLYGSDGLGAVAKYAFVGQVTATPNDVSGTDSVLEMTVTAVPNTSPIECTDKLQVVEGAGGIFTVTKVGE
;
A
#
# COMPACT_ATOMS: atom_id res chain seq x y z
N MET A 1 -20.18 -3.20 10.46
CA MET A 1 -20.47 -4.06 9.29
C MET A 1 -19.17 -4.42 8.61
N ALA A 2 -18.99 -5.67 8.28
CA ALA A 2 -17.76 -6.12 7.61
C ALA A 2 -17.80 -5.79 6.10
N SER A 3 -16.64 -5.49 5.54
CA SER A 3 -16.48 -5.25 4.11
C SER A 3 -15.66 -6.36 3.47
N THR A 4 -15.90 -6.59 2.18
CA THR A 4 -15.11 -7.54 1.41
C THR A 4 -13.86 -6.88 0.85
N SER A 5 -12.94 -7.68 0.33
CA SER A 5 -11.75 -7.18 -0.35
C SER A 5 -12.01 -6.73 -1.78
N TYR A 6 -13.26 -6.77 -2.22
CA TYR A 6 -13.64 -6.34 -3.58
C TYR A 6 -13.22 -4.90 -3.82
N LYS A 7 -12.54 -4.68 -4.93
CA LYS A 7 -11.98 -3.38 -5.34
C LYS A 7 -10.95 -2.77 -4.38
N ALA A 8 -10.29 -3.58 -3.57
CA ALA A 8 -9.10 -3.10 -2.89
C ALA A 8 -8.02 -2.77 -3.94
N ARG A 9 -7.38 -1.61 -3.81
CA ARG A 9 -6.45 -1.09 -4.82
C ARG A 9 -5.22 -0.49 -4.18
N VAL A 10 -4.14 -0.42 -4.97
CA VAL A 10 -2.95 0.33 -4.62
C VAL A 10 -2.68 1.32 -5.74
N ILE A 11 -2.62 2.60 -5.41
CA ILE A 11 -2.36 3.67 -6.37
C ILE A 11 -1.07 4.38 -5.99
N TYR A 12 -0.40 4.96 -6.98
CA TYR A 12 0.87 5.62 -6.77
C TYR A 12 1.05 6.84 -7.66
N LYS A 13 1.92 7.74 -7.24
CA LYS A 13 2.42 8.85 -8.06
C LYS A 13 3.86 9.14 -7.66
N GLU A 14 4.58 9.89 -8.49
CA GLU A 14 5.90 10.37 -8.13
C GLU A 14 5.79 11.35 -6.96
N HIS A 15 6.69 11.23 -5.98
CA HIS A 15 6.67 12.07 -4.79
C HIS A 15 6.86 13.54 -5.14
N SER A 16 6.07 14.41 -4.51
CA SER A 16 6.15 15.86 -4.70
C SER A 16 5.99 16.58 -3.38
N GLU A 17 6.28 17.89 -3.37
CA GLU A 17 6.16 18.73 -2.19
C GLU A 17 4.70 18.94 -1.76
N ASP A 18 3.76 18.64 -2.64
CA ASP A 18 2.32 18.74 -2.32
C ASP A 18 1.82 17.63 -1.40
N GLY A 19 2.71 16.77 -0.94
CA GLY A 19 2.35 15.64 -0.10
C GLY A 19 1.62 14.58 -0.88
N PHE A 20 0.54 14.05 -0.32
CA PHE A 20 -0.21 12.97 -0.95
C PHE A 20 -1.30 13.44 -1.91
N ALA A 21 -1.51 14.75 -2.04
CA ALA A 21 -2.48 15.27 -3.02
C ALA A 21 -1.89 15.24 -4.43
N GLY A 22 -2.71 14.94 -5.43
CA GLY A 22 -2.28 14.91 -6.82
C GLY A 22 -2.97 13.84 -7.65
N SER A 23 -2.42 13.57 -8.83
CA SER A 23 -2.94 12.57 -9.75
C SER A 23 -2.18 11.27 -9.63
N TYR A 24 -2.89 10.17 -9.41
CA TYR A 24 -2.33 8.85 -9.17
C TYR A 24 -2.73 7.89 -10.27
N LYS A 25 -1.93 6.84 -10.43
CA LYS A 25 -2.21 5.74 -11.35
C LYS A 25 -2.34 4.44 -10.55
N LEU A 26 -3.10 3.48 -11.10
CA LEU A 26 -3.18 2.16 -10.52
C LEU A 26 -1.82 1.45 -10.65
N MET A 27 -1.33 0.91 -9.54
CA MET A 27 -0.02 0.23 -9.54
C MET A 27 -0.09 -1.13 -10.21
N VAL A 28 -1.11 -1.91 -9.88
CA VAL A 28 -1.31 -3.25 -10.42
C VAL A 28 -2.78 -3.64 -10.19
N ALA A 29 -3.32 -4.48 -11.09
CA ALA A 29 -4.63 -5.09 -10.87
C ALA A 29 -4.46 -6.19 -9.83
N ALA A 30 -4.46 -5.81 -8.57
CA ALA A 30 -4.00 -6.64 -7.47
C ALA A 30 -4.94 -7.80 -7.15
N LYS A 31 -4.35 -8.97 -6.95
CA LYS A 31 -5.01 -10.13 -6.36
C LYS A 31 -4.68 -10.26 -4.88
N SER A 32 -3.54 -9.73 -4.48
CA SER A 32 -3.03 -9.82 -3.12
C SER A 32 -2.35 -8.50 -2.75
N ILE A 33 -2.67 -7.99 -1.59
CA ILE A 33 -2.13 -6.72 -1.06
C ILE A 33 -1.67 -6.98 0.37
N SER A 34 -0.39 -6.68 0.65
CA SER A 34 0.14 -6.79 2.01
C SER A 34 -0.50 -5.77 2.95
N ALA A 35 -0.60 -6.11 4.22
CA ALA A 35 -1.08 -5.18 5.23
C ALA A 35 -0.17 -3.94 5.28
N PRO A 36 -0.74 -2.74 5.44
CA PRO A 36 0.05 -1.51 5.42
C PRO A 36 0.92 -1.33 6.66
N VAL A 37 0.49 -1.85 7.80
CA VAL A 37 1.22 -1.73 9.07
C VAL A 37 1.26 -3.07 9.76
N SER A 38 2.36 -3.30 10.49
CA SER A 38 2.52 -4.49 11.31
C SER A 38 2.21 -4.15 12.77
N ALA A 39 1.85 -5.17 13.55
CA ALA A 39 1.69 -4.99 14.98
C ALA A 39 3.05 -4.59 15.59
N PRO A 40 3.07 -3.70 16.59
CA PRO A 40 4.32 -3.34 17.26
C PRO A 40 4.88 -4.52 18.03
N ASN A 41 6.19 -4.54 18.17
CA ASN A 41 6.86 -5.52 19.02
C ASN A 41 6.49 -5.26 20.48
N THR A 42 6.47 -6.31 21.28
CA THR A 42 6.27 -6.18 22.72
C THR A 42 7.62 -6.26 23.44
N VAL A 43 7.75 -5.45 24.49
CA VAL A 43 8.94 -5.45 25.34
C VAL A 43 8.53 -5.87 26.73
N GLU A 44 9.16 -6.91 27.28
CA GLU A 44 8.84 -7.39 28.61
C GLU A 44 9.36 -6.40 29.65
N SER A 45 8.47 -5.99 30.57
CA SER A 45 8.79 -5.06 31.64
C SER A 45 8.58 -5.67 33.02
N THR A 46 8.50 -7.00 33.11
CA THR A 46 8.27 -7.73 34.34
C THR A 46 9.42 -7.52 35.33
N THR A 47 9.11 -7.24 36.59
CA THR A 47 10.08 -7.14 37.68
C THR A 47 9.81 -8.23 38.73
N PHE A 48 10.73 -8.36 39.70
CA PHE A 48 10.52 -9.32 40.79
C PHE A 48 9.33 -9.00 41.68
N GLU A 49 8.81 -7.77 41.60
CA GLU A 49 7.64 -7.36 42.39
C GLU A 49 6.33 -7.71 41.70
N ASP A 50 6.37 -8.17 40.43
CA ASP A 50 5.17 -8.45 39.65
C ASP A 50 4.71 -9.89 39.85
N ASP A 51 3.41 -10.07 40.06
CA ASP A 51 2.79 -11.40 40.19
C ASP A 51 2.55 -12.06 38.81
N SER A 52 2.61 -11.29 37.75
CA SER A 52 2.40 -11.78 36.37
C SER A 52 3.32 -11.02 35.41
N GLN A 53 3.51 -11.59 34.22
CA GLN A 53 4.32 -10.93 33.20
C GLN A 53 3.62 -9.68 32.68
N THR A 54 4.38 -8.60 32.54
CA THR A 54 3.90 -7.34 31.97
C THR A 54 4.70 -7.00 30.72
N PHE A 55 4.02 -6.42 29.74
CA PHE A 55 4.63 -6.08 28.43
C PHE A 55 4.30 -4.65 28.06
N LEU A 56 5.29 -4.00 27.45
CA LEU A 56 5.12 -2.67 26.86
C LEU A 56 5.11 -2.79 25.34
N MET A 57 4.42 -1.87 24.71
CA MET A 57 4.41 -1.76 23.26
C MET A 57 5.73 -1.17 22.78
N GLY A 58 6.45 -1.90 21.93
CA GLY A 58 7.70 -1.45 21.35
C GLY A 58 7.49 -0.61 20.10
N ILE A 59 8.55 -0.48 19.31
CA ILE A 59 8.53 0.30 18.07
C ILE A 59 7.77 -0.48 16.99
N LYS A 60 6.91 0.21 16.23
CA LYS A 60 6.27 -0.37 15.06
C LYS A 60 7.29 -0.53 13.95
N THR A 61 7.31 -1.70 13.34
CA THR A 61 8.19 -1.96 12.20
C THR A 61 7.48 -1.62 10.90
N SER A 62 8.26 -1.15 9.93
CA SER A 62 7.76 -0.83 8.60
C SER A 62 8.44 -1.76 7.61
N ASP A 63 7.79 -2.87 7.32
CA ASP A 63 8.33 -3.90 6.43
C ASP A 63 8.00 -3.61 4.98
N ALA A 64 8.75 -4.23 4.08
CA ALA A 64 8.44 -4.16 2.64
C ALA A 64 7.04 -4.70 2.38
N LYS A 65 6.33 -4.04 1.46
CA LYS A 65 4.97 -4.44 1.05
C LYS A 65 5.05 -5.18 -0.27
N THR A 66 4.23 -6.20 -0.42
CA THR A 66 4.16 -6.99 -1.65
C THR A 66 2.76 -6.91 -2.22
N TYR A 67 2.68 -6.65 -3.50
CA TYR A 67 1.41 -6.61 -4.23
C TYR A 67 1.51 -7.54 -5.42
N THR A 68 0.59 -8.49 -5.53
CA THR A 68 0.61 -9.48 -6.61
C THR A 68 -0.64 -9.32 -7.47
N GLY A 69 -0.48 -9.38 -8.76
CA GLY A 69 -1.59 -9.31 -9.69
C GLY A 69 -1.22 -9.84 -11.06
N ASN A 70 -2.12 -9.69 -12.01
CA ASN A 70 -1.87 -10.14 -13.36
C ASN A 70 -0.78 -9.30 -14.02
N LEU A 71 0.08 -9.96 -14.80
CA LEU A 71 1.12 -9.29 -15.55
C LEU A 71 0.50 -8.55 -16.74
N GLU A 72 0.62 -7.24 -16.74
CA GLU A 72 0.18 -6.39 -17.84
C GLU A 72 1.30 -5.46 -18.27
N LYS A 73 1.49 -5.32 -19.57
CA LYS A 73 2.59 -4.55 -20.14
C LYS A 73 2.61 -3.10 -19.65
N ALA A 74 1.46 -2.45 -19.63
CA ALA A 74 1.38 -1.03 -19.25
C ALA A 74 1.82 -0.81 -17.81
N TYR A 75 1.35 -1.62 -16.88
CA TYR A 75 1.71 -1.49 -15.47
C TYR A 75 3.19 -1.80 -15.25
N LEU A 76 3.68 -2.88 -15.86
CA LEU A 76 5.07 -3.26 -15.71
C LEU A 76 6.03 -2.19 -16.22
N GLN A 77 5.76 -1.63 -17.40
CA GLN A 77 6.63 -0.60 -17.98
C GLN A 77 6.62 0.69 -17.18
N ASP A 78 5.45 1.11 -16.70
CA ASP A 78 5.35 2.31 -15.87
C ASP A 78 6.12 2.17 -14.56
N LEU A 79 6.07 0.99 -13.94
CA LEU A 79 6.78 0.73 -12.69
C LEU A 79 8.29 0.62 -12.91
N ILE A 80 8.73 0.06 -14.03
CA ILE A 80 10.16 0.03 -14.38
C ILE A 80 10.71 1.45 -14.55
N LYS A 81 9.95 2.33 -15.18
CA LYS A 81 10.34 3.74 -15.33
C LYS A 81 10.38 4.47 -13.98
N ALA A 82 9.55 4.08 -13.04
CA ALA A 82 9.47 4.68 -11.71
C ALA A 82 10.48 4.06 -10.73
N GLU A 83 11.16 2.99 -11.11
CA GLU A 83 12.11 2.30 -10.24
C GLU A 83 13.26 3.23 -9.86
N GLY A 84 13.60 3.25 -8.58
CA GLY A 84 14.63 4.12 -8.05
C GLY A 84 14.17 5.52 -7.67
N LYS A 85 12.93 5.88 -7.99
CA LYS A 85 12.35 7.16 -7.62
C LYS A 85 11.50 7.01 -6.36
N GLN A 86 11.38 8.07 -5.59
CA GLN A 86 10.46 8.08 -4.46
C GLN A 86 9.05 8.28 -4.97
N LEU A 87 8.14 7.45 -4.48
CA LEU A 87 6.74 7.44 -4.89
C LEU A 87 5.83 7.62 -3.69
N ASP A 88 4.76 8.37 -3.88
CA ASP A 88 3.66 8.39 -2.92
C ASP A 88 2.75 7.22 -3.24
N ILE A 89 2.52 6.35 -2.26
CA ILE A 89 1.75 5.12 -2.44
C ILE A 89 0.59 5.14 -1.46
N ILE A 90 -0.61 4.84 -1.97
CA ILE A 90 -1.81 4.77 -1.14
C ILE A 90 -2.48 3.42 -1.36
N GLN A 91 -2.74 2.71 -0.26
CA GLN A 91 -3.52 1.47 -0.28
C GLN A 91 -4.96 1.82 0.07
N LEU A 92 -5.88 1.44 -0.82
CA LEU A 92 -7.30 1.77 -0.72
C LEU A 92 -8.10 0.51 -0.40
N TYR A 93 -8.89 0.57 0.64
CA TYR A 93 -9.78 -0.53 1.07
C TYR A 93 -11.21 -0.04 1.08
N GLY A 94 -12.08 -0.74 0.39
CA GLY A 94 -13.50 -0.43 0.33
C GLY A 94 -14.10 -0.89 -0.98
N SER A 95 -15.36 -1.29 -0.98
CA SER A 95 -16.03 -1.82 -2.16
C SER A 95 -16.30 -0.78 -3.25
N ASP A 96 -16.18 0.50 -2.92
CA ASP A 96 -16.29 1.58 -3.90
C ASP A 96 -15.02 1.73 -4.76
N GLY A 97 -13.91 1.08 -4.36
CA GLY A 97 -12.63 1.20 -5.05
C GLY A 97 -11.88 2.49 -4.76
N LEU A 98 -12.38 3.29 -3.83
CA LEU A 98 -11.83 4.62 -3.51
C LEU A 98 -11.40 4.75 -2.05
N GLY A 99 -11.37 3.64 -1.32
CA GLY A 99 -10.89 3.62 0.05
C GLY A 99 -11.89 4.11 1.09
N ALA A 100 -13.19 3.81 0.91
CA ALA A 100 -14.23 4.25 1.84
C ALA A 100 -14.06 3.64 3.25
N VAL A 101 -13.46 2.45 3.35
CA VAL A 101 -13.25 1.78 4.63
C VAL A 101 -11.92 2.21 5.26
N ALA A 102 -10.85 2.22 4.48
CA ALA A 102 -9.54 2.61 4.99
C ALA A 102 -8.63 3.08 3.85
N LYS A 103 -7.80 4.07 4.16
CA LYS A 103 -6.73 4.54 3.27
C LYS A 103 -5.44 4.61 4.09
N TYR A 104 -4.38 4.01 3.56
CA TYR A 104 -3.05 4.09 4.16
C TYR A 104 -2.07 4.63 3.15
N ALA A 105 -1.33 5.66 3.53
CA ALA A 105 -0.40 6.34 2.64
C ALA A 105 1.00 6.31 3.19
N PHE A 106 1.96 6.11 2.32
CA PHE A 106 3.38 6.16 2.68
C PHE A 106 4.21 6.57 1.47
N VAL A 107 5.45 6.97 1.73
CA VAL A 107 6.43 7.29 0.70
C VAL A 107 7.42 6.12 0.64
N GLY A 108 7.69 5.64 -0.55
CA GLY A 108 8.63 4.52 -0.71
C GLY A 108 9.09 4.35 -2.14
N GLN A 109 9.88 3.31 -2.34
CA GLN A 109 10.37 2.93 -3.66
C GLN A 109 9.82 1.56 -4.00
N VAL A 110 9.63 1.30 -5.30
CA VAL A 110 9.05 0.05 -5.77
C VAL A 110 9.94 -0.64 -6.77
N THR A 111 9.81 -1.96 -6.82
CA THR A 111 10.42 -2.81 -7.85
C THR A 111 9.35 -3.79 -8.33
N ALA A 112 9.19 -3.91 -9.63
CA ALA A 112 8.23 -4.83 -10.23
C ALA A 112 8.97 -5.93 -10.98
N THR A 113 8.56 -7.18 -10.74
CA THR A 113 9.15 -8.34 -11.43
C THR A 113 8.04 -9.30 -11.86
N PRO A 114 8.18 -9.91 -13.05
CA PRO A 114 7.31 -11.03 -13.40
C PRO A 114 7.56 -12.22 -12.49
N ASN A 115 6.50 -12.96 -12.16
CA ASN A 115 6.62 -14.17 -11.36
C ASN A 115 7.10 -15.33 -12.22
N ASP A 116 7.57 -16.39 -11.56
CA ASP A 116 7.93 -17.63 -12.24
C ASP A 116 6.74 -18.21 -13.00
N VAL A 117 7.02 -18.73 -14.18
CA VAL A 117 6.00 -19.39 -15.00
C VAL A 117 6.24 -20.89 -14.95
N SER A 118 5.25 -21.62 -14.46
CA SER A 118 5.32 -23.09 -14.43
C SER A 118 4.10 -23.69 -15.12
N GLY A 119 4.35 -24.39 -16.22
CA GLY A 119 3.31 -25.02 -17.01
C GLY A 119 2.72 -24.09 -18.09
N THR A 120 1.85 -24.66 -18.90
CA THR A 120 1.27 -23.98 -20.07
C THR A 120 -0.08 -23.32 -19.79
N ASP A 121 -0.73 -23.67 -18.68
CA ASP A 121 -2.07 -23.21 -18.34
C ASP A 121 -2.08 -22.19 -17.20
N SER A 122 -0.94 -21.60 -16.87
CA SER A 122 -0.84 -20.61 -15.79
C SER A 122 -1.13 -19.21 -16.31
N VAL A 123 -1.77 -18.40 -15.48
CA VAL A 123 -1.92 -16.97 -15.75
C VAL A 123 -0.58 -16.29 -15.46
N LEU A 124 -0.15 -15.40 -16.35
CA LEU A 124 1.04 -14.60 -16.11
C LEU A 124 0.76 -13.59 -14.99
N GLU A 125 1.61 -13.60 -13.99
CA GLU A 125 1.48 -12.71 -12.84
C GLU A 125 2.75 -11.92 -12.60
N MET A 126 2.60 -10.78 -11.90
CA MET A 126 3.73 -9.96 -11.49
C MET A 126 3.64 -9.64 -10.02
N THR A 127 4.78 -9.42 -9.40
CA THR A 127 4.87 -8.98 -8.02
C THR A 127 5.54 -7.63 -7.95
N VAL A 128 4.90 -6.70 -7.25
CA VAL A 128 5.46 -5.38 -6.96
C VAL A 128 5.87 -5.37 -5.51
N THR A 129 7.13 -5.04 -5.25
CA THR A 129 7.64 -4.89 -3.89
C THR A 129 7.86 -3.41 -3.61
N ALA A 130 7.22 -2.90 -2.57
CA ALA A 130 7.36 -1.52 -2.14
C ALA A 130 8.12 -1.48 -0.83
N VAL A 131 9.21 -0.71 -0.81
CA VAL A 131 10.01 -0.51 0.40
C VAL A 131 9.67 0.86 0.97
N PRO A 132 8.98 0.92 2.14
CA PRO A 132 8.59 2.20 2.71
C PRO A 132 9.80 3.00 3.19
N ASN A 133 9.85 4.28 2.85
CA ASN A 133 10.79 5.23 3.41
C ASN A 133 10.21 5.95 4.63
N THR A 134 8.88 5.98 4.73
CA THR A 134 8.15 6.53 5.87
C THR A 134 7.17 5.48 6.38
N SER A 135 6.81 5.55 7.65
CA SER A 135 5.80 4.65 8.20
C SER A 135 4.45 4.94 7.55
N PRO A 136 3.69 3.92 7.15
CA PRO A 136 2.35 4.13 6.61
C PRO A 136 1.44 4.82 7.61
N ILE A 137 0.67 5.79 7.13
CA ILE A 137 -0.24 6.60 7.94
C ILE A 137 -1.67 6.31 7.52
N GLU A 138 -2.54 6.09 8.51
CA GLU A 138 -3.97 5.98 8.25
C GLU A 138 -4.52 7.36 7.91
N CYS A 139 -5.19 7.49 6.78
CA CYS A 139 -5.66 8.78 6.28
C CYS A 139 -7.05 8.72 5.65
N THR A 140 -7.91 7.82 6.13
CA THR A 140 -9.23 7.56 5.55
C THR A 140 -10.07 8.83 5.41
N ASP A 141 -10.11 9.66 6.45
CA ASP A 141 -10.90 10.88 6.46
C ASP A 141 -10.10 12.12 6.08
N LYS A 142 -8.79 11.98 5.90
CA LYS A 142 -7.89 13.11 5.59
C LYS A 142 -7.67 13.30 4.09
N LEU A 143 -7.90 12.28 3.30
CA LEU A 143 -7.74 12.31 1.85
C LEU A 143 -9.02 11.84 1.18
N GLN A 144 -9.38 12.51 0.11
CA GLN A 144 -10.49 12.11 -0.75
C GLN A 144 -9.96 11.67 -2.09
N VAL A 145 -10.40 10.51 -2.56
CA VAL A 145 -9.98 9.94 -3.83
C VAL A 145 -11.15 9.92 -4.79
N VAL A 146 -10.93 10.43 -6.01
CA VAL A 146 -11.92 10.45 -7.07
C VAL A 146 -11.34 9.75 -8.28
N GLU A 147 -12.05 8.78 -8.82
CA GLU A 147 -11.65 8.09 -10.04
C GLU A 147 -12.05 8.92 -11.26
N GLY A 148 -11.06 9.27 -12.09
CA GLY A 148 -11.28 10.01 -13.31
C GLY A 148 -11.19 9.13 -14.54
N ALA A 149 -11.31 9.75 -15.71
CA ALA A 149 -11.17 9.07 -16.99
C ALA A 149 -9.74 8.58 -17.20
N GLY A 150 -9.57 7.48 -17.94
CA GLY A 150 -8.26 6.96 -18.29
C GLY A 150 -7.50 6.27 -17.16
N GLY A 151 -8.19 5.87 -16.11
CA GLY A 151 -7.55 5.17 -14.97
C GLY A 151 -6.72 6.06 -14.07
N ILE A 152 -7.02 7.34 -14.05
CA ILE A 152 -6.33 8.31 -13.19
C ILE A 152 -7.18 8.59 -11.96
N PHE A 153 -6.55 8.54 -10.79
CA PHE A 153 -7.20 8.83 -9.53
C PHE A 153 -6.71 10.19 -9.03
N THR A 154 -7.64 11.08 -8.70
CA THR A 154 -7.28 12.39 -8.14
C THR A 154 -7.48 12.35 -6.64
N VAL A 155 -6.43 12.69 -5.90
CA VAL A 155 -6.43 12.71 -4.44
C VAL A 155 -6.33 14.15 -3.98
N THR A 156 -7.25 14.54 -3.09
CA THR A 156 -7.27 15.89 -2.49
C THR A 156 -7.29 15.77 -0.98
N LYS A 157 -6.72 16.78 -0.33
CA LYS A 157 -6.74 16.86 1.13
C LYS A 157 -8.10 17.35 1.61
N VAL A 158 -8.59 16.78 2.70
CA VAL A 158 -9.87 17.13 3.30
C VAL A 158 -9.64 17.76 4.65
N GLY A 159 -10.39 18.81 4.95
CA GLY A 159 -10.43 19.36 6.31
C GLY A 159 -9.32 20.33 6.66
N GLU A 160 -8.81 21.05 5.72
CA GLU A 160 -7.90 22.16 6.01
C GLU A 160 -8.63 23.44 6.28
#